data_6527735b64362b5259d6aeb25ff4edb5
#
_entry.id   6527735b64362b5259d6aeb25ff4edb5
#
_cell.length_a   1.000
_cell.length_b   1.000
_cell.length_c   1.000
_cell.angle_alpha   90.00
_cell.angle_beta   90.00
_cell.angle_gamma   90.00
#
_symmetry.space_group_name_H-M   'P 1'
#
loop_
_entity.id
_entity.type
_entity.pdbx_description
1 polymer ?
#
loop_
_entity_poly.entity_id
_entity_poly.type
_entity_poly.pdbx_seq_one_letter_code
_entity_poly.pdbx_strand_id
1 'polypeptide(L)'
;MKKFFLLLTLLCLSLSARAHDAEVDGIFYNLDATNSTATVTFQGDNYDSYNNEYSGDVVIPETVTYNGITYSVTSLGWACFTYCSSLTSITIPNSVTSVGEYCFYGCSGLTSITIPNSVTSLGSYCFY
;
A
#
# COMPACT_ATOMS: atom_id res chain seq x y z
N MET A 1 13.81 -26.53 -19.22
CA MET A 1 13.87 -26.23 -18.77
C MET A 1 14.44 -25.61 -18.21
N LYS A 2 14.68 -25.08 -17.96
CA LYS A 2 15.13 -24.40 -17.54
C LYS A 2 15.38 -23.27 -17.85
N LYS A 3 15.45 -22.72 -18.36
CA LYS A 3 15.62 -21.67 -18.87
C LYS A 3 14.80 -20.70 -18.43
N PHE A 4 13.80 -20.92 -17.99
CA PHE A 4 12.92 -20.11 -17.54
C PHE A 4 13.32 -19.33 -16.54
N PHE A 5 14.12 -19.64 -15.76
CA PHE A 5 14.50 -18.99 -14.71
C PHE A 5 15.20 -17.78 -15.01
N LEU A 6 15.88 -17.75 -16.04
CA LEU A 6 16.51 -16.65 -16.46
C LEU A 6 15.66 -15.55 -16.66
N LEU A 7 14.56 -15.80 -17.17
CA LEU A 7 13.61 -14.84 -17.41
C LEU A 7 13.21 -14.19 -16.21
N LEU A 8 13.03 -14.90 -15.17
CA LEU A 8 12.60 -14.36 -13.99
C LEU A 8 13.55 -13.37 -13.51
N THR A 9 14.78 -13.60 -13.65
CA THR A 9 15.77 -12.71 -13.19
C THR A 9 15.67 -11.39 -13.85
N LEU A 10 15.36 -11.40 -15.09
CA LEU A 10 15.22 -10.18 -15.80
C LEU A 10 14.11 -9.40 -15.27
N LEU A 11 13.06 -10.04 -14.95
CA LEU A 11 11.92 -9.37 -14.45
C LEU A 11 12.28 -8.70 -13.16
N CYS A 12 13.04 -9.32 -12.35
CA CYS A 12 13.40 -8.73 -11.09
C CYS A 12 14.14 -7.43 -11.30
N LEU A 13 14.93 -7.36 -12.30
CA LEU A 13 15.66 -6.15 -12.57
C LEU A 13 14.72 -5.02 -12.88
N SER A 14 13.73 -5.30 -13.67
CA SER A 14 12.81 -4.24 -14.05
C SER A 14 12.01 -3.78 -12.86
N LEU A 15 11.79 -4.63 -11.89
CA LEU A 15 11.02 -4.26 -10.75
C LEU A 15 11.79 -3.34 -9.82
N SER A 16 13.09 -3.37 -9.85
CA SER A 16 13.88 -2.59 -8.92
C SER A 16 13.67 -1.09 -9.04
N ALA A 17 13.11 -0.63 -10.12
CA ALA A 17 12.88 0.79 -10.31
C ALA A 17 11.52 1.26 -9.82
N ARG A 18 10.73 0.39 -9.24
CA ARG A 18 9.37 0.76 -8.87
C ARG A 18 9.22 1.09 -7.42
N ALA A 19 8.27 1.96 -7.11
CA ALA A 19 7.90 2.26 -5.74
C ALA A 19 7.02 1.17 -5.14
N HIS A 20 6.33 0.41 -5.99
CA HIS A 20 5.48 -0.69 -5.53
C HIS A 20 5.83 -1.99 -6.25
N ASP A 21 5.54 -3.11 -5.62
CA ASP A 21 5.84 -4.42 -6.18
C ASP A 21 4.63 -5.05 -6.88
N ALA A 22 3.46 -4.71 -6.45
CA ALA A 22 2.24 -5.35 -6.96
C ALA A 22 1.04 -4.42 -6.89
N GLU A 23 0.09 -4.66 -7.78
CA GLU A 23 -1.23 -4.02 -7.71
C GLU A 23 -2.25 -5.14 -7.68
N VAL A 24 -3.12 -5.16 -6.69
CA VAL A 24 -4.18 -6.16 -6.58
C VAL A 24 -5.47 -5.42 -6.25
N ASP A 25 -6.48 -5.59 -7.10
CA ASP A 25 -7.79 -4.95 -6.92
C ASP A 25 -7.70 -3.44 -6.71
N GLY A 26 -6.79 -2.81 -7.42
CA GLY A 26 -6.65 -1.35 -7.39
C GLY A 26 -5.83 -0.81 -6.23
N ILE A 27 -5.24 -1.67 -5.42
CA ILE A 27 -4.41 -1.24 -4.31
C ILE A 27 -2.96 -1.64 -4.59
N PHE A 28 -2.04 -0.72 -4.31
CA PHE A 28 -0.62 -0.91 -4.59
C PHE A 28 0.10 -1.36 -3.32
N TYR A 29 0.96 -2.35 -3.44
CA TYR A 29 1.63 -2.95 -2.29
C TYR A 29 3.12 -3.11 -2.52
N ASN A 30 3.88 -2.98 -1.43
CA ASN A 30 5.24 -3.46 -1.38
C ASN A 30 5.18 -4.79 -0.63
N LEU A 31 5.87 -5.79 -1.12
CA LEU A 31 5.79 -7.16 -0.61
C LEU A 31 7.09 -7.60 0.04
N ASP A 32 6.97 -8.23 1.19
CA ASP A 32 8.11 -8.82 1.89
C ASP A 32 7.93 -10.33 1.88
N ALA A 33 8.58 -10.99 0.95
CA ALA A 33 8.43 -12.43 0.78
C ALA A 33 9.05 -13.21 1.94
N THR A 34 10.02 -12.64 2.63
CA THR A 34 10.65 -13.31 3.75
C THR A 34 9.69 -13.45 4.93
N ASN A 35 8.94 -12.41 5.21
CA ASN A 35 8.01 -12.41 6.33
C ASN A 35 6.57 -12.61 5.89
N SER A 36 6.32 -12.71 4.62
CA SER A 36 4.98 -12.85 4.04
C SER A 36 4.06 -11.70 4.48
N THR A 37 4.57 -10.48 4.44
CA THR A 37 3.80 -9.30 4.79
C THR A 37 3.75 -8.32 3.62
N ALA A 38 2.71 -7.49 3.62
CA ALA A 38 2.52 -6.48 2.59
C ALA A 38 2.28 -5.12 3.24
N THR A 39 2.79 -4.08 2.59
CA THR A 39 2.58 -2.70 3.01
C THR A 39 1.84 -1.99 1.88
N VAL A 40 0.76 -1.30 2.20
CA VAL A 40 0.02 -0.51 1.19
C VAL A 40 0.88 0.70 0.85
N THR A 41 1.00 1.01 -0.42
CA THR A 41 1.81 2.12 -0.90
C THR A 41 1.13 2.86 -2.04
N PHE A 42 1.85 3.73 -2.72
CA PHE A 42 1.36 4.49 -3.86
C PHE A 42 1.96 3.95 -5.15
N GLN A 43 1.40 4.35 -6.27
CA GLN A 43 1.88 3.96 -7.56
C GLN A 43 3.07 4.84 -7.97
N GLY A 44 3.97 4.30 -8.75
CA GLY A 44 5.07 5.07 -9.32
C GLY A 44 6.23 5.25 -8.37
N ASP A 45 7.10 6.19 -8.70
CA ASP A 45 8.35 6.39 -7.98
C ASP A 45 8.26 7.41 -6.87
N ASN A 46 7.20 8.21 -6.88
CA ASN A 46 7.03 9.28 -5.94
C ASN A 46 5.58 9.42 -5.56
N TYR A 47 5.31 9.85 -4.34
CA TYR A 47 3.95 9.99 -3.84
C TYR A 47 3.12 11.00 -4.67
N ASP A 48 3.76 11.89 -5.38
CA ASP A 48 3.06 12.89 -6.19
C ASP A 48 3.13 12.61 -7.68
N SER A 49 3.59 11.43 -8.08
CA SER A 49 3.67 11.08 -9.49
C SER A 49 2.29 10.94 -10.12
N TYR A 50 1.32 10.54 -9.34
CA TYR A 50 -0.05 10.36 -9.81
C TYR A 50 -0.99 11.02 -8.81
N ASN A 51 -1.89 11.83 -9.29
CA ASN A 51 -2.85 12.52 -8.42
C ASN A 51 -4.07 11.66 -8.19
N ASN A 52 -4.58 11.68 -6.97
CA ASN A 52 -5.81 10.97 -6.65
C ASN A 52 -5.77 9.49 -7.03
N GLU A 53 -4.67 8.84 -6.67
CA GLU A 53 -4.51 7.41 -6.99
C GLU A 53 -5.62 6.56 -6.41
N TYR A 54 -6.10 6.96 -5.26
CA TYR A 54 -7.19 6.24 -4.60
C TYR A 54 -8.39 7.20 -4.50
N SER A 55 -9.56 6.69 -4.83
CA SER A 55 -10.78 7.50 -4.81
C SER A 55 -11.96 6.70 -4.30
N GLY A 56 -12.99 7.39 -3.82
CA GLY A 56 -14.21 6.76 -3.34
C GLY A 56 -13.98 5.98 -2.06
N ASP A 57 -14.62 4.82 -1.94
CA ASP A 57 -14.52 3.99 -0.75
C ASP A 57 -13.45 2.94 -1.00
N VAL A 58 -12.44 2.90 -0.17
CA VAL A 58 -11.36 1.92 -0.28
C VAL A 58 -11.42 0.97 0.92
N VAL A 59 -11.44 -0.32 0.65
CA VAL A 59 -11.43 -1.33 1.68
C VAL A 59 -10.13 -2.10 1.55
N ILE A 60 -9.27 -1.99 2.56
CA ILE A 60 -7.99 -2.69 2.55
C ILE A 60 -8.21 -4.08 3.13
N PRO A 61 -7.85 -5.14 2.42
CA PRO A 61 -8.05 -6.50 2.91
C PRO A 61 -7.00 -6.90 3.95
N GLU A 62 -7.31 -7.91 4.74
CA GLU A 62 -6.35 -8.42 5.73
C GLU A 62 -5.21 -9.17 5.07
N THR A 63 -5.47 -9.80 3.93
CA THR A 63 -4.45 -10.54 3.20
C THR A 63 -4.56 -10.25 1.71
N VAL A 64 -3.47 -10.42 1.02
CA VAL A 64 -3.44 -10.27 -0.43
C VAL A 64 -2.62 -11.42 -1.00
N THR A 65 -3.08 -11.99 -2.11
CA THR A 65 -2.36 -13.08 -2.76
C THR A 65 -1.80 -12.56 -4.09
N TYR A 66 -0.52 -12.74 -4.29
CA TYR A 66 0.15 -12.29 -5.50
C TYR A 66 1.14 -13.36 -5.95
N ASN A 67 1.02 -13.79 -7.18
CA ASN A 67 1.85 -14.85 -7.76
C ASN A 67 1.86 -16.11 -6.87
N GLY A 68 0.70 -16.47 -6.36
CA GLY A 68 0.55 -17.71 -5.59
C GLY A 68 0.97 -17.62 -4.13
N ILE A 69 1.46 -16.46 -3.68
CA ILE A 69 1.87 -16.28 -2.29
C ILE A 69 0.88 -15.38 -1.58
N THR A 70 0.46 -15.76 -0.40
CA THR A 70 -0.45 -14.95 0.41
C THR A 70 0.34 -14.16 1.44
N TYR A 71 0.10 -12.86 1.46
CA TYR A 71 0.78 -11.92 2.34
C TYR A 71 -0.22 -11.33 3.32
N SER A 72 0.19 -11.11 4.55
CA SER A 72 -0.64 -10.40 5.53
C SER A 72 -0.40 -8.90 5.37
N VAL A 73 -1.46 -8.12 5.29
CA VAL A 73 -1.35 -6.66 5.14
C VAL A 73 -1.15 -6.09 6.53
N THR A 74 0.06 -5.65 6.84
CA THR A 74 0.44 -5.26 8.20
C THR A 74 0.71 -3.78 8.38
N SER A 75 0.85 -3.02 7.31
CA SER A 75 1.12 -1.60 7.45
C SER A 75 0.62 -0.77 6.27
N LEU A 76 0.39 0.49 6.55
CA LEU A 76 0.14 1.49 5.53
C LEU A 76 1.44 2.29 5.44
N GLY A 77 2.00 2.41 4.26
CA GLY A 77 3.32 2.97 4.08
C GLY A 77 3.36 4.49 4.12
N TRP A 78 4.56 5.03 4.01
CA TRP A 78 4.80 6.46 3.97
C TRP A 78 4.03 7.10 2.81
N ALA A 79 3.27 8.13 3.12
CA ALA A 79 2.53 8.92 2.12
C ALA A 79 1.59 8.11 1.22
N CYS A 80 1.15 6.94 1.64
CA CYS A 80 0.45 6.04 0.71
C CYS A 80 -0.89 6.59 0.22
N PHE A 81 -1.55 7.47 0.96
CA PHE A 81 -2.78 8.11 0.51
C PHE A 81 -2.64 9.64 0.43
N THR A 82 -1.40 10.14 0.42
CA THR A 82 -1.17 11.58 0.37
C THR A 82 -1.83 12.22 -0.84
N TYR A 83 -2.52 13.31 -0.60
CA TYR A 83 -3.23 14.09 -1.63
C TYR A 83 -4.32 13.33 -2.38
N CYS A 84 -4.83 12.25 -1.83
CA CYS A 84 -5.96 11.55 -2.42
C CYS A 84 -7.25 12.30 -2.04
N SER A 85 -7.48 13.45 -2.67
CA SER A 85 -8.59 14.33 -2.33
C SER A 85 -9.94 13.76 -2.71
N SER A 86 -9.97 12.74 -3.57
CA SER A 86 -11.22 12.08 -3.95
C SER A 86 -11.50 10.83 -3.11
N LEU A 87 -10.63 10.50 -2.17
CA LEU A 87 -10.85 9.39 -1.25
C LEU A 87 -11.90 9.84 -0.23
N THR A 88 -13.02 9.14 -0.14
CA THR A 88 -14.12 9.53 0.73
C THR A 88 -14.25 8.65 1.97
N SER A 89 -13.83 7.41 1.90
CA SER A 89 -13.78 6.54 3.07
C SER A 89 -12.69 5.48 2.92
N ILE A 90 -12.21 4.99 4.04
CA ILE A 90 -11.23 3.93 4.02
C ILE A 90 -11.49 2.99 5.19
N THR A 91 -11.42 1.69 4.93
CA THR A 91 -11.53 0.67 5.95
C THR A 91 -10.15 0.03 6.14
N ILE A 92 -9.63 0.12 7.35
CA ILE A 92 -8.32 -0.43 7.69
C ILE A 92 -8.54 -1.72 8.48
N PRO A 93 -7.98 -2.83 8.05
CA PRO A 93 -8.23 -4.12 8.71
C PRO A 93 -7.45 -4.26 10.01
N ASN A 94 -7.87 -5.20 10.84
CA ASN A 94 -7.22 -5.43 12.13
C ASN A 94 -5.82 -6.06 12.01
N SER A 95 -5.41 -6.43 10.83
CA SER A 95 -4.05 -6.93 10.60
C SER A 95 -3.01 -5.81 10.57
N VAL A 96 -3.46 -4.55 10.39
CA VAL A 96 -2.55 -3.41 10.29
C VAL A 96 -2.10 -2.97 11.67
N THR A 97 -0.80 -2.88 11.87
CA THR A 97 -0.20 -2.49 13.13
C THR A 97 0.49 -1.14 13.09
N SER A 98 0.80 -0.64 11.90
CA SER A 98 1.46 0.67 11.78
C SER A 98 0.94 1.46 10.59
N VAL A 99 0.93 2.77 10.74
CA VAL A 99 0.50 3.71 9.71
C VAL A 99 1.64 4.72 9.54
N GLY A 100 2.12 4.88 8.34
CA GLY A 100 3.30 5.69 8.05
C GLY A 100 3.07 7.19 8.14
N GLU A 101 4.17 7.94 8.09
CA GLU A 101 4.10 9.39 8.09
C GLU A 101 3.42 9.90 6.84
N TYR A 102 2.70 10.97 6.95
CA TYR A 102 1.99 11.63 5.86
C TYR A 102 0.95 10.73 5.17
N CYS A 103 0.55 9.65 5.81
CA CYS A 103 -0.30 8.64 5.15
C CYS A 103 -1.59 9.23 4.59
N PHE A 104 -2.28 10.07 5.33
CA PHE A 104 -3.53 10.69 4.89
C PHE A 104 -3.40 12.21 4.73
N TYR A 105 -2.20 12.68 4.48
CA TYR A 105 -1.95 14.10 4.35
C TYR A 105 -2.66 14.62 3.09
N GLY A 106 -3.44 15.66 3.27
CA GLY A 106 -4.15 16.26 2.13
C GLY A 106 -5.36 15.49 1.62
N CYS A 107 -5.84 14.50 2.35
CA CYS A 107 -7.04 13.76 1.97
C CYS A 107 -8.28 14.58 2.31
N SER A 108 -8.53 15.64 1.54
CA SER A 108 -9.57 16.62 1.88
C SER A 108 -10.99 16.07 1.76
N GLY A 109 -11.19 15.00 1.02
CA GLY A 109 -12.52 14.38 0.90
C GLY A 109 -12.82 13.38 2.00
N LEU A 110 -11.84 13.06 2.84
CA LEU A 110 -12.02 12.06 3.88
C LEU A 110 -12.48 12.77 5.16
N THR A 111 -13.74 12.58 5.52
CA THR A 111 -14.32 13.32 6.63
C THR A 111 -14.20 12.57 7.95
N SER A 112 -14.02 11.27 7.90
CA SER A 112 -13.83 10.48 9.11
C SER A 112 -13.05 9.21 8.79
N ILE A 113 -12.39 8.68 9.81
CA ILE A 113 -11.64 7.45 9.63
C ILE A 113 -11.62 6.74 10.98
N THR A 114 -11.74 5.42 10.94
CA THR A 114 -11.62 4.62 12.15
C THR A 114 -10.27 3.91 12.13
N ILE A 115 -9.46 4.18 13.15
CA ILE A 115 -8.17 3.52 13.29
C ILE A 115 -8.38 2.30 14.19
N PRO A 116 -8.12 1.09 13.71
CA PRO A 116 -8.38 -0.09 14.52
C PRO A 116 -7.42 -0.17 15.72
N ASN A 117 -7.84 -0.90 16.74
CA ASN A 117 -7.04 -1.04 17.96
C ASN A 117 -5.72 -1.77 17.72
N SER A 118 -5.58 -2.45 16.60
CA SER A 118 -4.34 -3.15 16.23
C SER A 118 -3.20 -2.18 15.93
N VAL A 119 -3.52 -0.93 15.58
CA VAL A 119 -2.50 0.04 15.20
C VAL A 119 -1.82 0.57 16.45
N THR A 120 -0.53 0.32 16.56
CA THR A 120 0.26 0.75 17.70
C THR A 120 1.26 1.85 17.34
N SER A 121 1.40 2.17 16.07
CA SER A 121 2.33 3.19 15.60
C SER A 121 1.66 4.05 14.55
N LEU A 122 1.62 5.35 14.75
CA LEU A 122 1.00 6.28 13.84
C LEU A 122 2.03 7.36 13.50
N GLY A 123 2.34 7.51 12.25
CA GLY A 123 3.37 8.43 11.80
C GLY A 123 3.01 9.89 11.95
N SER A 124 4.02 10.75 11.88
CA SER A 124 3.85 12.18 11.99
C SER A 124 3.08 12.74 10.79
N TYR A 125 2.32 13.78 11.01
CA TYR A 125 1.55 14.45 9.97
C TYR A 125 0.58 13.52 9.22
N CYS A 126 0.15 12.48 9.88
CA CYS A 126 -0.70 11.48 9.26
C CYS A 126 -2.03 12.04 8.77
N PHE A 127 -2.60 12.99 9.51
CA PHE A 127 -3.90 13.55 9.19
C PHE A 127 -3.87 15.05 8.92
N TYR A 128 -2.81 15.56 8.43
CA TYR A 128 -2.64 17.02 8.29
C TYR A 128 -3.35 17.64 7.05
#